data_685bf0380ceba83b3a89713cb1d8a96a
#
_entry.id   685bf0380ceba83b3a89713cb1d8a96a
#
_cell.length_a   1.000
_cell.length_b   1.000
_cell.length_c   1.000
_cell.angle_alpha   90.00
_cell.angle_beta   90.00
_cell.angle_gamma   90.00
#
_symmetry.space_group_name_H-M   'P 1'
#
loop_
_entity.id
_entity.type
_entity.pdbx_description
1 polymer ?
#
loop_
_entity_poly.entity_id
_entity_poly.type
_entity_poly.pdbx_seq_one_letter_code
_entity_poly.pdbx_strand_id
1 'polypeptide(L)'
;MIKKIISGGQTGADQAALDAAIKLGIPHGGWIPKGRLTENGPLLDKYQLEEMPTDSYADRTEQNVIDSDGTLIVSHDKLTGGSAYTSELALEHERPWLHIDLNKTGVFDAALKLSGWVLKNNIEILNVAGPRASKDPRIYRAVLNIIESAYYLSFTADKSTHFHSRTRAINRLCRQLQSSPLPGKNGF
;
A
#
# COMPACT_ATOMS: atom_id res chain seq x y z
N MET A 1 9.18 0.84 -1.15
CA MET A 1 8.37 -0.38 -1.46
C MET A 1 7.70 -0.83 -0.19
N ILE A 2 6.44 -1.26 -0.24
CA ILE A 2 5.69 -1.75 0.92
C ILE A 2 6.41 -2.98 1.51
N LYS A 3 6.72 -2.93 2.80
CA LYS A 3 7.39 -4.01 3.56
C LYS A 3 6.42 -4.83 4.42
N LYS A 4 5.29 -4.23 4.80
CA LYS A 4 4.24 -4.88 5.59
C LYS A 4 2.88 -4.30 5.23
N ILE A 5 1.86 -5.16 5.20
CA ILE A 5 0.46 -4.73 5.09
C ILE A 5 -0.23 -5.08 6.41
N ILE A 6 -0.90 -4.10 6.99
CA ILE A 6 -1.71 -4.28 8.19
C ILE A 6 -3.17 -3.96 7.90
N SER A 7 -4.07 -4.56 8.65
CA SER A 7 -5.50 -4.32 8.53
C SER A 7 -6.26 -4.86 9.75
N GLY A 8 -7.53 -4.51 9.85
CA GLY A 8 -8.37 -4.89 11.00
C GLY A 8 -8.99 -6.28 10.96
N GLY A 9 -8.76 -7.06 9.90
CA GLY A 9 -9.22 -8.44 9.78
C GLY A 9 -10.71 -8.62 9.51
N GLN A 10 -11.50 -7.56 9.35
CA GLN A 10 -12.92 -7.68 9.01
C GLN A 10 -13.08 -8.21 7.57
N THR A 11 -14.22 -8.79 7.25
CA THR A 11 -14.54 -9.22 5.87
C THR A 11 -14.45 -8.05 4.89
N GLY A 12 -14.39 -8.35 3.61
CA GLY A 12 -14.32 -7.31 2.57
C GLY A 12 -12.93 -6.76 2.39
N ALA A 13 -12.75 -5.44 2.54
CA ALA A 13 -11.49 -4.76 2.24
C ALA A 13 -10.33 -5.27 3.09
N ASP A 14 -10.54 -5.49 4.39
CA ASP A 14 -9.50 -5.88 5.32
C ASP A 14 -8.92 -7.25 4.98
N GLN A 15 -9.78 -8.28 4.85
CA GLN A 15 -9.33 -9.63 4.49
C GLN A 15 -8.74 -9.69 3.08
N ALA A 16 -9.25 -8.90 2.14
CA ALA A 16 -8.67 -8.80 0.80
C ALA A 16 -7.22 -8.31 0.83
N ALA A 17 -6.92 -7.32 1.68
CA ALA A 17 -5.57 -6.80 1.85
C ALA A 17 -4.62 -7.85 2.45
N LEU A 18 -5.08 -8.56 3.47
CA LEU A 18 -4.30 -9.62 4.11
C LEU A 18 -4.07 -10.82 3.17
N ASP A 19 -5.09 -11.21 2.40
CA ASP A 19 -4.96 -12.29 1.40
C ASP A 19 -4.02 -11.88 0.25
N ALA A 20 -4.05 -10.61 -0.18
CA ALA A 20 -3.08 -10.08 -1.14
C ALA A 20 -1.66 -10.17 -0.58
N ALA A 21 -1.45 -9.76 0.68
CA ALA A 21 -0.15 -9.83 1.33
C ALA A 21 0.37 -11.28 1.41
N ILE A 22 -0.48 -12.22 1.85
CA ILE A 22 -0.14 -13.65 1.90
C ILE A 22 0.26 -14.17 0.51
N LYS A 23 -0.56 -13.87 -0.52
CA LYS A 23 -0.31 -14.32 -1.89
C LYS A 23 1.00 -13.77 -2.48
N LEU A 24 1.35 -12.54 -2.13
CA LEU A 24 2.54 -11.85 -2.61
C LEU A 24 3.79 -12.10 -1.77
N GLY A 25 3.68 -12.85 -0.67
CA GLY A 25 4.78 -13.07 0.27
C GLY A 25 5.20 -11.82 1.04
N ILE A 26 4.29 -10.84 1.19
CA ILE A 26 4.50 -9.63 1.98
C ILE A 26 4.14 -9.93 3.43
N PRO A 27 4.96 -9.59 4.43
CA PRO A 27 4.60 -9.65 5.83
C PRO A 27 3.26 -8.95 6.09
N HIS A 28 2.37 -9.59 6.85
CA HIS A 28 1.07 -9.03 7.18
C HIS A 28 0.81 -9.06 8.69
N GLY A 29 -0.21 -8.32 9.14
CA GLY A 29 -0.57 -8.23 10.54
C GLY A 29 -1.65 -7.17 10.77
N GLY A 30 -1.56 -6.53 11.92
CA GLY A 30 -2.50 -5.52 12.40
C GLY A 30 -3.22 -5.96 13.65
N TRP A 31 -4.15 -5.15 14.10
CA TRP A 31 -4.91 -5.37 15.33
C TRP A 31 -6.34 -5.79 15.01
N ILE A 32 -6.88 -6.68 15.82
CA ILE A 32 -8.27 -7.14 15.77
C ILE A 32 -8.88 -6.99 17.17
N PRO A 33 -10.18 -6.69 17.33
CA PRO A 33 -10.81 -6.64 18.63
C PRO A 33 -10.69 -7.97 19.39
N LYS A 34 -10.77 -7.89 20.71
CA LYS A 34 -10.81 -9.07 21.60
C LYS A 34 -11.84 -10.07 21.13
N GLY A 35 -11.48 -11.36 21.15
CA GLY A 35 -12.29 -12.46 20.64
C GLY A 35 -12.14 -12.73 19.16
N ARG A 36 -11.33 -11.93 18.43
CA ARG A 36 -11.03 -12.10 16.99
C ARG A 36 -12.28 -12.18 16.10
N LEU A 37 -13.36 -11.50 16.49
CA LEU A 37 -14.66 -11.61 15.82
C LEU A 37 -14.74 -10.74 14.56
N THR A 38 -15.25 -11.36 13.51
CA THR A 38 -15.68 -10.72 12.26
C THR A 38 -17.19 -10.91 12.10
N GLU A 39 -17.79 -10.29 11.07
CA GLU A 39 -19.23 -10.53 10.78
C GLU A 39 -19.54 -11.99 10.39
N ASN A 40 -18.54 -12.78 10.00
CA ASN A 40 -18.66 -14.19 9.63
C ASN A 40 -18.14 -15.15 10.73
N GLY A 41 -18.00 -14.67 11.96
CA GLY A 41 -17.46 -15.43 13.08
C GLY A 41 -15.97 -15.18 13.31
N PRO A 42 -15.29 -16.09 14.02
CA PRO A 42 -13.87 -15.90 14.35
C PRO A 42 -12.98 -15.81 13.12
N LEU A 43 -12.03 -14.88 13.14
CA LEU A 43 -11.02 -14.74 12.09
C LEU A 43 -10.12 -15.98 12.06
N LEU A 44 -9.85 -16.49 10.85
CA LEU A 44 -9.01 -17.67 10.64
C LEU A 44 -7.56 -17.44 11.10
N ASP A 45 -6.90 -18.48 11.59
CA ASP A 45 -5.52 -18.43 12.12
C ASP A 45 -4.45 -18.11 11.08
N LYS A 46 -4.76 -18.28 9.78
CA LYS A 46 -3.87 -17.87 8.70
C LYS A 46 -3.54 -16.37 8.73
N TYR A 47 -4.40 -15.55 9.33
CA TYR A 47 -4.21 -14.11 9.49
C TYR A 47 -3.52 -13.82 10.83
N GLN A 48 -2.27 -13.40 10.76
CA GLN A 48 -1.40 -13.15 11.92
C GLN A 48 -1.65 -11.75 12.51
N LEU A 49 -2.84 -11.56 13.10
CA LEU A 49 -3.23 -10.31 13.75
C LEU A 49 -3.09 -10.44 15.27
N GLU A 50 -2.69 -9.33 15.90
CA GLU A 50 -2.65 -9.17 17.34
C GLU A 50 -4.05 -8.82 17.87
N GLU A 51 -4.41 -9.42 19.02
CA GLU A 51 -5.71 -9.21 19.64
C GLU A 51 -5.63 -8.03 20.60
N MET A 52 -6.56 -7.07 20.45
CA MET A 52 -6.70 -5.96 21.37
C MET A 52 -7.14 -6.46 22.76
N PRO A 53 -6.78 -5.76 23.85
CA PRO A 53 -7.29 -6.06 25.18
C PRO A 53 -8.81 -5.79 25.32
N THR A 54 -9.39 -4.97 24.44
CA THR A 54 -10.80 -4.56 24.40
C THR A 54 -11.50 -5.11 23.16
N ASP A 55 -12.83 -5.16 23.18
CA ASP A 55 -13.69 -5.50 22.04
C ASP A 55 -14.06 -4.28 21.19
N SER A 56 -13.48 -3.11 21.50
CA SER A 56 -13.73 -1.85 20.81
C SER A 56 -13.18 -1.86 19.38
N TYR A 57 -14.08 -1.73 18.41
CA TYR A 57 -13.69 -1.52 17.01
C TYR A 57 -13.02 -0.15 16.78
N ALA A 58 -13.33 0.84 17.60
CA ALA A 58 -12.73 2.16 17.52
C ALA A 58 -11.24 2.09 17.89
N ASP A 59 -10.93 1.53 19.08
CA ASP A 59 -9.54 1.40 19.58
C ASP A 59 -8.68 0.60 18.59
N ARG A 60 -9.24 -0.50 18.04
CA ARG A 60 -8.55 -1.31 17.04
C ARG A 60 -8.26 -0.51 15.75
N THR A 61 -9.22 0.29 15.28
CA THR A 61 -9.05 1.10 14.08
C THR A 61 -7.98 2.15 14.30
N GLU A 62 -8.01 2.82 15.44
CA GLU A 62 -7.01 3.80 15.84
C GLU A 62 -5.61 3.19 15.92
N GLN A 63 -5.46 2.03 16.58
CA GLN A 63 -4.16 1.38 16.71
C GLN A 63 -3.57 0.99 15.34
N ASN A 64 -4.39 0.49 14.40
CA ASN A 64 -3.92 0.21 13.05
C ASN A 64 -3.48 1.49 12.29
N VAL A 65 -4.11 2.62 12.53
CA VAL A 65 -3.68 3.91 11.96
C VAL A 65 -2.35 4.35 12.56
N ILE A 66 -2.20 4.28 13.88
CA ILE A 66 -0.98 4.67 14.60
C ILE A 66 0.22 3.85 14.17
N ASP A 67 0.06 2.52 14.05
CA ASP A 67 1.14 1.57 13.75
C ASP A 67 1.49 1.49 12.24
N SER A 68 0.86 2.32 11.41
CA SER A 68 1.15 2.40 9.97
C SER A 68 1.87 3.68 9.59
N ASP A 69 2.60 3.66 8.48
CA ASP A 69 3.15 4.87 7.86
C ASP A 69 2.10 5.62 7.04
N GLY A 70 1.01 4.93 6.67
CA GLY A 70 -0.10 5.53 5.96
C GLY A 70 -1.24 4.57 5.73
N THR A 71 -2.43 5.12 5.52
CA THR A 71 -3.68 4.36 5.40
C THR A 71 -4.29 4.50 4.01
N LEU A 72 -4.49 3.37 3.33
CA LEU A 72 -5.31 3.25 2.13
C LEU A 72 -6.76 2.94 2.53
N ILE A 73 -7.70 3.74 2.06
CA ILE A 73 -9.14 3.47 2.23
C ILE A 73 -9.75 3.30 0.83
N VAL A 74 -10.34 2.13 0.57
CA VAL A 74 -10.98 1.83 -0.72
C VAL A 74 -12.47 1.67 -0.51
N SER A 75 -13.28 2.30 -1.35
CA SER A 75 -14.74 2.16 -1.30
C SER A 75 -15.36 2.33 -2.70
N HIS A 76 -16.60 1.89 -2.85
CA HIS A 76 -17.47 2.40 -3.91
C HIS A 76 -18.30 3.52 -3.31
N ASP A 77 -18.07 4.78 -3.80
CA ASP A 77 -18.71 6.00 -3.31
C ASP A 77 -18.02 6.64 -2.09
N LYS A 78 -18.71 7.57 -1.44
CA LYS A 78 -18.22 8.39 -0.32
C LYS A 78 -17.92 7.53 0.91
N LEU A 79 -16.95 7.97 1.68
CA LEU A 79 -16.64 7.34 2.97
C LEU A 79 -17.82 7.50 3.94
N THR A 80 -18.19 6.40 4.60
CA THR A 80 -19.24 6.36 5.62
C THR A 80 -18.87 5.42 6.75
N GLY A 81 -19.46 5.59 7.93
CA GLY A 81 -19.26 4.69 9.08
C GLY A 81 -17.78 4.50 9.43
N GLY A 82 -17.35 3.25 9.59
CA GLY A 82 -15.97 2.93 9.99
C GLY A 82 -14.90 3.44 9.01
N SER A 83 -15.20 3.50 7.71
CA SER A 83 -14.25 4.04 6.72
C SER A 83 -14.07 5.55 6.84
N ALA A 84 -15.15 6.30 7.15
CA ALA A 84 -15.07 7.74 7.45
C ALA A 84 -14.28 7.95 8.74
N TYR A 85 -14.60 7.20 9.78
CA TYR A 85 -13.90 7.26 11.07
C TYR A 85 -12.39 6.96 10.90
N THR A 86 -12.01 6.01 10.07
CA THR A 86 -10.59 5.74 9.76
C THR A 86 -9.89 6.96 9.15
N SER A 87 -10.56 7.72 8.27
CA SER A 87 -9.97 8.93 7.69
C SER A 87 -9.86 10.09 8.71
N GLU A 88 -10.80 10.19 9.64
CA GLU A 88 -10.74 11.14 10.74
C GLU A 88 -9.56 10.86 11.67
N LEU A 89 -9.37 9.58 12.06
CA LEU A 89 -8.23 9.17 12.87
C LEU A 89 -6.88 9.40 12.15
N ALA A 90 -6.81 9.13 10.84
CA ALA A 90 -5.59 9.39 10.08
C ALA A 90 -5.24 10.89 10.07
N LEU A 91 -6.23 11.78 10.00
CA LEU A 91 -6.03 13.22 10.12
C LEU A 91 -5.61 13.62 11.54
N GLU A 92 -6.25 13.08 12.57
CA GLU A 92 -5.96 13.36 13.98
C GLU A 92 -4.52 12.99 14.36
N HIS A 93 -4.05 11.81 13.88
CA HIS A 93 -2.70 11.32 14.12
C HIS A 93 -1.67 11.80 13.09
N GLU A 94 -2.01 12.77 12.25
CA GLU A 94 -1.15 13.35 11.21
C GLU A 94 -0.51 12.26 10.29
N ARG A 95 -1.25 11.16 10.06
CA ARG A 95 -0.80 10.07 9.19
C ARG A 95 -1.27 10.30 7.75
N PRO A 96 -0.40 10.11 6.76
CA PRO A 96 -0.81 10.13 5.36
C PRO A 96 -1.95 9.13 5.10
N TRP A 97 -2.96 9.57 4.36
CA TRP A 97 -4.02 8.67 3.92
C TRP A 97 -4.44 8.94 2.48
N LEU A 98 -4.94 7.90 1.83
CA LEU A 98 -5.41 7.93 0.44
C LEU A 98 -6.78 7.28 0.36
N HIS A 99 -7.78 8.00 -0.14
CA HIS A 99 -9.07 7.42 -0.51
C HIS A 99 -9.14 7.14 -2.01
N ILE A 100 -9.55 5.91 -2.35
CA ILE A 100 -9.85 5.49 -3.70
C ILE A 100 -11.34 5.18 -3.82
N ASP A 101 -12.06 6.03 -4.54
CA ASP A 101 -13.47 5.82 -4.91
C ASP A 101 -13.54 5.05 -6.24
N LEU A 102 -13.97 3.79 -6.18
CA LEU A 102 -14.05 2.89 -7.32
C LEU A 102 -15.22 3.18 -8.26
N ASN A 103 -16.15 4.04 -7.89
CA ASN A 103 -17.14 4.57 -8.82
C ASN A 103 -16.54 5.60 -9.79
N LYS A 104 -15.36 6.16 -9.44
CA LYS A 104 -14.66 7.18 -10.24
C LYS A 104 -13.32 6.70 -10.79
N THR A 105 -12.78 5.60 -10.26
CA THR A 105 -11.42 5.17 -10.57
C THR A 105 -11.41 3.68 -10.89
N GLY A 106 -10.96 3.32 -12.08
CA GLY A 106 -10.75 1.91 -12.45
C GLY A 106 -9.64 1.27 -11.62
N VAL A 107 -9.65 -0.07 -11.53
CA VAL A 107 -8.68 -0.83 -10.69
C VAL A 107 -7.22 -0.53 -11.07
N PHE A 108 -6.91 -0.42 -12.36
CA PHE A 108 -5.54 -0.14 -12.81
C PHE A 108 -5.10 1.27 -12.43
N ASP A 109 -5.95 2.28 -12.64
CA ASP A 109 -5.65 3.66 -12.23
C ASP A 109 -5.55 3.79 -10.70
N ALA A 110 -6.35 3.02 -9.96
CA ALA A 110 -6.26 2.91 -8.52
C ALA A 110 -4.89 2.36 -8.08
N ALA A 111 -4.39 1.33 -8.76
CA ALA A 111 -3.07 0.76 -8.50
C ALA A 111 -1.93 1.75 -8.81
N LEU A 112 -2.03 2.51 -9.90
CA LEU A 112 -1.08 3.58 -10.23
C LEU A 112 -1.08 4.69 -9.17
N LYS A 113 -2.27 5.14 -8.73
CA LYS A 113 -2.41 6.14 -7.66
C LYS A 113 -1.80 5.63 -6.35
N LEU A 114 -2.09 4.38 -5.97
CA LEU A 114 -1.51 3.76 -4.77
C LEU A 114 0.01 3.72 -4.85
N SER A 115 0.58 3.22 -5.96
CA SER A 115 2.03 3.13 -6.14
C SER A 115 2.71 4.50 -6.06
N GLY A 116 2.18 5.51 -6.73
CA GLY A 116 2.70 6.87 -6.67
C GLY A 116 2.61 7.50 -5.29
N TRP A 117 1.50 7.27 -4.58
CA TRP A 117 1.29 7.79 -3.23
C TRP A 117 2.20 7.11 -2.20
N VAL A 118 2.39 5.80 -2.29
CA VAL A 118 3.33 5.03 -1.45
C VAL A 118 4.75 5.55 -1.60
N LEU A 119 5.21 5.77 -2.84
CA LEU A 119 6.54 6.32 -3.11
C LEU A 119 6.70 7.75 -2.59
N LYS A 120 5.73 8.61 -2.85
CA LYS A 120 5.75 10.02 -2.44
C LYS A 120 5.84 10.18 -0.92
N ASN A 121 5.18 9.34 -0.16
CA ASN A 121 5.08 9.43 1.30
C ASN A 121 6.00 8.45 2.03
N ASN A 122 6.86 7.70 1.32
CA ASN A 122 7.78 6.70 1.88
C ASN A 122 7.07 5.65 2.75
N ILE A 123 5.89 5.17 2.32
CA ILE A 123 5.10 4.20 3.06
C ILE A 123 5.76 2.82 2.99
N GLU A 124 6.16 2.28 4.12
CA GLU A 124 6.69 0.92 4.28
C GLU A 124 5.67 -0.01 4.94
N ILE A 125 4.93 0.50 5.94
CA ILE A 125 3.84 -0.20 6.61
C ILE A 125 2.52 0.42 6.15
N LEU A 126 1.79 -0.31 5.30
CA LEU A 126 0.52 0.14 4.74
C LEU A 126 -0.65 -0.43 5.54
N ASN A 127 -1.44 0.44 6.18
CA ASN A 127 -2.76 0.05 6.67
C ASN A 127 -3.79 0.11 5.54
N VAL A 128 -4.64 -0.92 5.44
CA VAL A 128 -5.70 -0.97 4.44
C VAL A 128 -7.05 -1.12 5.13
N ALA A 129 -7.98 -0.25 4.77
CA ALA A 129 -9.32 -0.20 5.31
C ALA A 129 -10.38 -0.03 4.20
N GLY A 130 -11.62 -0.32 4.53
CA GLY A 130 -12.76 -0.15 3.64
C GLY A 130 -14.01 -0.82 4.17
N PRO A 131 -15.09 -0.90 3.39
CA PRO A 131 -16.32 -1.54 3.81
C PRO A 131 -16.15 -3.04 4.00
N ARG A 132 -16.95 -3.60 4.93
CA ARG A 132 -17.11 -5.04 5.09
C ARG A 132 -17.92 -5.64 3.93
N ALA A 133 -17.78 -6.96 3.71
CA ALA A 133 -18.42 -7.65 2.58
C ALA A 133 -19.95 -7.52 2.56
N SER A 134 -20.61 -7.51 3.74
CA SER A 134 -22.06 -7.32 3.85
C SER A 134 -22.53 -5.92 3.40
N LYS A 135 -21.64 -4.92 3.41
CA LYS A 135 -21.94 -3.56 2.95
C LYS A 135 -21.57 -3.34 1.48
N ASP A 136 -20.51 -3.99 1.04
CA ASP A 136 -20.04 -3.92 -0.36
C ASP A 136 -19.45 -5.27 -0.79
N PRO A 137 -20.26 -6.16 -1.40
CA PRO A 137 -19.80 -7.48 -1.82
C PRO A 137 -18.69 -7.47 -2.89
N ARG A 138 -18.52 -6.34 -3.61
CA ARG A 138 -17.51 -6.22 -4.66
C ARG A 138 -16.15 -5.79 -4.13
N ILE A 139 -16.09 -5.24 -2.93
CA ILE A 139 -14.88 -4.58 -2.41
C ILE A 139 -13.70 -5.55 -2.26
N TYR A 140 -13.95 -6.78 -1.85
CA TYR A 140 -12.90 -7.78 -1.66
C TYR A 140 -12.07 -7.98 -2.94
N ARG A 141 -12.74 -8.26 -4.05
CA ARG A 141 -12.04 -8.50 -5.33
C ARG A 141 -11.31 -7.24 -5.83
N ALA A 142 -11.91 -6.08 -5.63
CA ALA A 142 -11.33 -4.81 -6.05
C ALA A 142 -10.04 -4.51 -5.28
N VAL A 143 -10.06 -4.59 -3.95
CA VAL A 143 -8.88 -4.35 -3.10
C VAL A 143 -7.77 -5.35 -3.40
N LEU A 144 -8.09 -6.64 -3.51
CA LEU A 144 -7.12 -7.68 -3.88
C LEU A 144 -6.39 -7.30 -5.19
N ASN A 145 -7.16 -6.98 -6.23
CA ASN A 145 -6.60 -6.65 -7.54
C ASN A 145 -5.78 -5.34 -7.52
N ILE A 146 -6.20 -4.33 -6.74
CA ILE A 146 -5.45 -3.06 -6.61
C ILE A 146 -4.08 -3.31 -5.99
N ILE A 147 -4.03 -4.05 -4.88
CA ILE A 147 -2.78 -4.32 -4.17
C ILE A 147 -1.84 -5.17 -5.03
N GLU A 148 -2.35 -6.23 -5.66
CA GLU A 148 -1.56 -7.07 -6.57
C GLU A 148 -0.99 -6.25 -7.74
N SER A 149 -1.83 -5.43 -8.38
CA SER A 149 -1.40 -4.58 -9.50
C SER A 149 -0.35 -3.56 -9.05
N ALA A 150 -0.54 -2.89 -7.91
CA ALA A 150 0.41 -1.93 -7.37
C ALA A 150 1.75 -2.59 -7.02
N TYR A 151 1.73 -3.80 -6.48
CA TYR A 151 2.93 -4.58 -6.20
C TYR A 151 3.73 -4.85 -7.47
N TYR A 152 3.11 -5.36 -8.53
CA TYR A 152 3.81 -5.63 -9.79
C TYR A 152 4.30 -4.35 -10.48
N LEU A 153 3.56 -3.24 -10.40
CA LEU A 153 4.01 -1.95 -10.91
C LEU A 153 5.28 -1.44 -10.22
N SER A 154 5.47 -1.74 -8.93
CA SER A 154 6.68 -1.33 -8.20
C SER A 154 7.96 -1.94 -8.75
N PHE A 155 7.93 -3.16 -9.27
CA PHE A 155 9.09 -3.80 -9.92
C PHE A 155 9.44 -3.21 -11.27
N THR A 156 8.45 -2.71 -12.02
CA THR A 156 8.70 -2.07 -13.32
C THR A 156 9.33 -0.70 -13.14
N ALA A 157 8.93 0.05 -12.12
CA ALA A 157 9.50 1.34 -11.78
C ALA A 157 10.98 1.22 -11.36
N ASP A 158 11.34 0.21 -10.57
CA ASP A 158 12.72 -0.01 -10.10
C ASP A 158 13.67 -0.36 -11.27
N LYS A 159 13.21 -1.16 -12.22
CA LYS A 159 13.98 -1.47 -13.45
C LYS A 159 14.20 -0.24 -14.33
N SER A 160 13.25 0.67 -14.41
CA SER A 160 13.37 1.90 -15.20
C SER A 160 14.34 2.91 -14.57
N THR A 161 14.36 3.03 -13.25
CA THR A 161 15.34 3.87 -12.53
C THR A 161 16.76 3.33 -12.67
N HIS A 162 16.96 2.02 -12.65
CA HIS A 162 18.28 1.39 -12.92
C HIS A 162 18.73 1.60 -14.36
N PHE A 163 17.84 1.52 -15.34
CA PHE A 163 18.13 1.77 -16.73
C PHE A 163 18.51 3.24 -16.97
N HIS A 164 17.77 4.19 -16.43
CA HIS A 164 18.06 5.63 -16.56
C HIS A 164 19.35 6.05 -15.84
N SER A 165 19.67 5.43 -14.70
CA SER A 165 20.92 5.71 -13.98
C SER A 165 22.13 5.17 -14.76
N ARG A 166 22.03 3.98 -15.36
CA ARG A 166 23.07 3.42 -16.24
C ARG A 166 23.26 4.26 -17.51
N THR A 167 22.19 4.69 -18.14
CA THR A 167 22.27 5.54 -19.34
C THR A 167 22.90 6.90 -19.02
N ARG A 168 22.61 7.51 -17.86
CA ARG A 168 23.27 8.74 -17.41
C ARG A 168 24.77 8.53 -17.13
N ALA A 169 25.14 7.40 -16.52
CA ALA A 169 26.54 7.06 -16.26
C ALA A 169 27.31 6.84 -17.57
N ILE A 170 26.75 6.10 -18.52
CA ILE A 170 27.35 5.88 -19.85
C ILE A 170 27.50 7.18 -20.62
N ASN A 171 26.48 8.04 -20.63
CA ASN A 171 26.56 9.35 -21.30
C ASN A 171 27.59 10.29 -20.64
N ARG A 172 27.79 10.19 -19.33
CA ARG A 172 28.85 10.93 -18.62
C ARG A 172 30.23 10.42 -18.99
N LEU A 173 30.42 9.13 -19.09
CA LEU A 173 31.66 8.47 -19.52
C LEU A 173 32.01 8.83 -20.97
N CYS A 174 31.04 8.79 -21.88
CA CYS A 174 31.23 9.17 -23.28
C CYS A 174 31.65 10.63 -23.42
N ARG A 175 31.07 11.54 -22.64
CA ARG A 175 31.49 12.95 -22.64
C ARG A 175 32.93 13.15 -22.12
N GLN A 176 33.35 12.41 -21.10
CA GLN A 176 34.71 12.45 -20.57
C GLN A 176 35.74 11.93 -21.56
N LEU A 177 35.42 10.89 -22.32
CA LEU A 177 36.28 10.32 -23.35
C LEU A 177 36.40 11.25 -24.57
N GLN A 178 35.38 12.04 -24.88
CA GLN A 178 35.43 13.03 -25.99
C GLN A 178 36.16 14.33 -25.62
N SER A 179 36.33 14.60 -24.32
CA SER A 179 37.03 15.83 -23.85
C SER A 179 38.51 15.63 -23.53
N SER A 180 39.04 14.41 -23.70
CA SER A 180 40.49 14.17 -23.53
C SER A 180 41.24 14.63 -24.77
N PRO A 181 42.18 15.58 -24.68
CA PRO A 181 42.99 16.01 -25.83
C PRO A 181 43.85 14.83 -26.32
N LEU A 182 43.89 14.66 -27.65
CA LEU A 182 44.76 13.68 -28.28
C LEU A 182 46.24 13.99 -27.90
N PRO A 183 47.04 12.97 -27.59
CA PRO A 183 48.47 13.17 -27.32
C PRO A 183 49.11 13.80 -28.55
N GLY A 184 49.71 14.97 -28.32
CA GLY A 184 50.37 15.74 -29.39
C GLY A 184 51.41 14.89 -30.10
N LYS A 185 51.35 14.87 -31.43
CA LYS A 185 52.45 14.42 -32.28
C LYS A 185 53.57 15.43 -32.14
N ASN A 186 54.56 15.16 -31.31
CA ASN A 186 55.82 15.80 -31.43
C ASN A 186 56.52 15.26 -32.67
N GLY A 187 56.63 16.13 -33.67
CA GLY A 187 57.36 15.84 -34.90
C GLY A 187 58.86 15.92 -34.69
N PHE A 188 59.49 15.18 -35.52
CA PHE A 188 60.85 15.43 -35.94
C PHE A 188 60.80 16.35 -37.15
#